data_2c41d9924944ffc96b59d94474fd30bc
#
_entry.id   2c41d9924944ffc96b59d94474fd30bc
#
_cell.length_a   1.000
_cell.length_b   1.000
_cell.length_c   1.000
_cell.angle_alpha   90.00
_cell.angle_beta   90.00
_cell.angle_gamma   90.00
#
_symmetry.space_group_name_H-M   'P 1'
#
loop_
_entity.id
_entity.type
_entity.pdbx_description
1 polymer ?
#
loop_
_entity_poly.entity_id
_entity_poly.type
_entity_poly.pdbx_seq_one_letter_code
_entity_poly.pdbx_strand_id
1 'polypeptide(L)'
;MSDLAQLSEQSGNGGSELNLERGRRPWLWIVVGLVIVGTVSVAVTFLMGKSVVYYKTPTEVVSQPSGQVVRMAGKLVPGSIKVDAGAGRTTFQISDGKTAVSVVYLGSAATALSTASQPGTQIVAEGTLGTDKIFHSTKLLAKCPSKFQAKSNASS
;
A
#
# COMPACT_ATOMS: atom_id res chain seq x y z
N MET A 1 6.92 -70.53 -68.46
CA MET A 1 6.71 -69.31 -69.25
C MET A 1 5.69 -68.53 -68.49
N SER A 2 6.06 -67.47 -67.89
CA SER A 2 5.20 -66.63 -67.10
C SER A 2 5.37 -66.71 -65.57
N ASP A 3 6.48 -66.25 -65.08
CA ASP A 3 6.60 -66.03 -63.62
C ASP A 3 7.76 -65.10 -63.28
N LEU A 4 7.81 -63.90 -63.84
CA LEU A 4 8.86 -62.95 -63.51
C LEU A 4 8.34 -61.52 -63.34
N ALA A 5 7.07 -61.38 -63.04
CA ALA A 5 6.49 -60.01 -62.97
C ALA A 5 5.94 -59.58 -61.62
N GLN A 6 6.41 -60.16 -60.51
CA GLN A 6 5.84 -59.79 -59.22
C GLN A 6 6.87 -59.52 -58.11
N LEU A 7 8.05 -59.07 -58.44
CA LEU A 7 9.10 -58.79 -57.42
C LEU A 7 9.54 -57.36 -57.39
N SER A 8 8.74 -56.40 -57.79
CA SER A 8 9.17 -55.00 -57.80
C SER A 8 8.17 -54.02 -57.18
N GLU A 9 7.54 -54.37 -56.10
CA GLU A 9 6.80 -53.34 -55.37
C GLU A 9 6.68 -53.68 -53.88
N GLN A 10 7.79 -53.66 -53.19
CA GLN A 10 7.74 -53.56 -51.77
C GLN A 10 8.96 -52.73 -51.25
N SER A 11 9.06 -51.52 -51.79
CA SER A 11 9.83 -50.49 -51.08
C SER A 11 8.87 -49.83 -50.07
N GLY A 12 8.74 -50.53 -48.96
CA GLY A 12 8.01 -50.02 -47.81
C GLY A 12 8.67 -48.81 -47.23
N ASN A 13 7.96 -47.73 -47.35
CA ASN A 13 8.24 -46.49 -46.67
C ASN A 13 8.19 -46.71 -45.14
N GLY A 14 9.34 -47.05 -44.59
CA GLY A 14 9.55 -47.10 -43.16
C GLY A 14 9.76 -45.68 -42.65
N GLY A 15 8.73 -44.87 -42.74
CA GLY A 15 8.64 -43.64 -41.96
C GLY A 15 8.60 -44.00 -40.50
N SER A 16 9.74 -44.01 -39.82
CA SER A 16 9.83 -44.02 -38.38
C SER A 16 9.14 -42.79 -37.85
N GLU A 17 7.82 -42.85 -37.74
CA GLU A 17 7.08 -41.96 -36.88
C GLU A 17 7.62 -42.16 -35.48
N LEU A 18 8.50 -41.25 -35.08
CA LEU A 18 8.86 -41.06 -33.70
C LEU A 18 7.59 -40.68 -32.96
N ASN A 19 6.86 -41.72 -32.57
CA ASN A 19 5.77 -41.62 -31.62
C ASN A 19 6.40 -41.15 -30.30
N LEU A 20 6.61 -39.85 -30.21
CA LEU A 20 6.83 -39.16 -28.96
C LEU A 20 5.49 -39.23 -28.21
N GLU A 21 5.13 -40.43 -27.78
CA GLU A 21 4.19 -40.61 -26.69
C GLU A 21 4.81 -39.99 -25.47
N ARG A 22 4.74 -38.66 -25.48
CA ARG A 22 4.95 -37.84 -24.32
C ARG A 22 3.82 -38.23 -23.37
N GLY A 23 4.07 -39.30 -22.62
CA GLY A 23 3.31 -39.62 -21.44
C GLY A 23 3.33 -38.38 -20.54
N ARG A 24 2.45 -37.48 -20.86
CA ARG A 24 2.18 -36.30 -20.02
C ARG A 24 1.68 -36.88 -18.72
N ARG A 25 2.60 -37.11 -17.79
CA ARG A 25 2.26 -37.41 -16.41
C ARG A 25 1.39 -36.25 -15.95
N PRO A 26 0.07 -36.38 -15.87
CA PRO A 26 -0.81 -35.28 -15.50
C PRO A 26 -0.43 -34.73 -14.13
N TRP A 27 0.24 -35.51 -13.34
CA TRP A 27 0.79 -35.15 -12.05
C TRP A 27 1.85 -34.03 -12.12
N LEU A 28 2.70 -34.02 -13.16
CA LEU A 28 3.67 -32.91 -13.35
C LEU A 28 2.96 -31.58 -13.59
N TRP A 29 1.90 -31.57 -14.36
CA TRP A 29 1.10 -30.35 -14.60
C TRP A 29 0.37 -29.90 -13.35
N ILE A 30 -0.08 -30.82 -12.51
CA ILE A 30 -0.67 -30.50 -11.20
C ILE A 30 0.38 -29.87 -10.28
N VAL A 31 1.58 -30.42 -10.21
CA VAL A 31 2.68 -29.88 -9.40
C VAL A 31 3.08 -28.47 -9.88
N VAL A 32 3.23 -28.28 -11.20
CA VAL A 32 3.56 -26.98 -11.78
C VAL A 32 2.45 -25.95 -11.47
N GLY A 33 1.19 -26.34 -11.62
CA GLY A 33 0.05 -25.50 -11.27
C GLY A 33 0.06 -25.09 -9.78
N LEU A 34 0.35 -26.01 -8.89
CA LEU A 34 0.39 -25.78 -7.45
C LEU A 34 1.56 -24.85 -7.06
N VAL A 35 2.71 -24.97 -7.72
CA VAL A 35 3.85 -24.06 -7.53
C VAL A 35 3.52 -22.65 -8.02
N ILE A 36 2.86 -22.52 -9.17
CA ILE A 36 2.45 -21.20 -9.69
C ILE A 36 1.45 -20.54 -8.74
N VAL A 37 0.42 -21.27 -8.30
CA VAL A 37 -0.56 -20.75 -7.35
C VAL A 37 0.10 -20.35 -6.02
N GLY A 38 1.03 -21.17 -5.52
CA GLY A 38 1.80 -20.88 -4.31
C GLY A 38 2.64 -19.60 -4.45
N THR A 39 3.38 -19.45 -5.54
CA THR A 39 4.20 -18.23 -5.80
C THR A 39 3.34 -16.99 -5.98
N VAL A 40 2.22 -17.09 -6.69
CA VAL A 40 1.29 -15.96 -6.86
C VAL A 40 0.68 -15.57 -5.52
N SER A 41 0.27 -16.52 -4.70
CA SER A 41 -0.29 -16.25 -3.36
C SER A 41 0.71 -15.55 -2.45
N VAL A 42 1.97 -15.97 -2.45
CA VAL A 42 3.04 -15.32 -1.70
C VAL A 42 3.30 -13.91 -2.25
N ALA A 43 3.37 -13.74 -3.55
CA ALA A 43 3.56 -12.43 -4.17
C ALA A 43 2.40 -11.46 -3.83
N VAL A 44 1.15 -11.92 -3.88
CA VAL A 44 -0.02 -11.12 -3.54
C VAL A 44 0.01 -10.70 -2.07
N THR A 45 0.33 -11.61 -1.15
CA THR A 45 0.46 -11.27 0.28
C THR A 45 1.58 -10.28 0.54
N PHE A 46 2.71 -10.39 -0.16
CA PHE A 46 3.80 -9.42 -0.06
C PHE A 46 3.45 -8.04 -0.65
N LEU A 47 2.73 -7.99 -1.76
CA LEU A 47 2.30 -6.72 -2.36
C LEU A 47 1.18 -6.06 -1.56
N MET A 48 0.20 -6.83 -1.05
CA MET A 48 -0.88 -6.29 -0.23
C MET A 48 -0.42 -5.86 1.17
N GLY A 49 0.62 -6.46 1.72
CA GLY A 49 1.18 -6.09 3.03
C GLY A 49 1.80 -4.70 3.09
N LYS A 50 2.00 -4.02 1.97
CA LYS A 50 2.74 -2.74 1.91
C LYS A 50 1.90 -1.48 1.73
N SER A 51 0.58 -1.52 1.63
CA SER A 51 -0.13 -0.34 1.13
C SER A 51 -1.49 0.03 1.72
N VAL A 52 -1.93 -0.57 2.79
CA VAL A 52 -3.07 -0.01 3.51
C VAL A 52 -2.55 0.87 4.63
N VAL A 53 -2.08 2.07 4.27
CA VAL A 53 -1.80 3.10 5.27
C VAL A 53 -3.16 3.62 5.74
N TYR A 54 -3.72 2.99 6.76
CA TYR A 54 -4.92 3.46 7.41
C TYR A 54 -4.67 4.84 8.02
N TYR A 55 -5.57 5.77 7.72
CA TYR A 55 -5.64 7.01 8.47
C TYR A 55 -6.16 6.68 9.87
N LYS A 56 -5.39 7.00 10.87
CA LYS A 56 -5.71 6.77 12.27
C LYS A 56 -5.96 8.09 12.97
N THR A 57 -6.88 8.07 13.90
CA THR A 57 -7.11 9.22 14.79
C THR A 57 -6.02 9.30 15.85
N PRO A 58 -5.76 10.47 16.44
CA PRO A 58 -4.85 10.62 17.57
C PRO A 58 -5.11 9.60 18.69
N THR A 59 -6.37 9.36 19.03
CA THR A 59 -6.76 8.38 20.05
C THR A 59 -6.31 6.95 19.67
N GLU A 60 -6.46 6.55 18.41
CA GLU A 60 -6.04 5.22 17.94
C GLU A 60 -4.53 5.08 17.88
N VAL A 61 -3.82 6.15 17.52
CA VAL A 61 -2.35 6.13 17.44
C VAL A 61 -1.73 5.91 18.82
N VAL A 62 -2.26 6.55 19.86
CA VAL A 62 -1.76 6.39 21.24
C VAL A 62 -1.99 4.98 21.78
N SER A 63 -3.02 4.29 21.29
CA SER A 63 -3.36 2.92 21.71
C SER A 63 -2.52 1.85 21.02
N GLN A 64 -1.65 2.22 20.07
CA GLN A 64 -0.87 1.26 19.30
C GLN A 64 0.55 1.07 19.85
N PRO A 65 1.18 -0.08 19.49
CA PRO A 65 2.58 -0.30 19.76
C PRO A 65 3.43 0.79 19.08
N SER A 66 4.42 1.31 19.81
CA SER A 66 5.38 2.29 19.29
C SER A 66 6.19 1.71 18.13
N GLY A 67 6.66 2.59 17.23
CA GLY A 67 7.56 2.23 16.14
C GLY A 67 6.88 1.82 14.82
N GLN A 68 5.56 1.72 14.75
CA GLN A 68 4.86 1.48 13.49
C GLN A 68 4.68 2.77 12.70
N VAL A 69 4.93 2.72 11.37
CA VAL A 69 4.65 3.84 10.48
C VAL A 69 3.16 3.93 10.23
N VAL A 70 2.57 5.05 10.65
CA VAL A 70 1.13 5.30 10.50
C VAL A 70 0.88 6.70 9.97
N ARG A 71 -0.30 6.92 9.39
CA ARG A 71 -0.80 8.25 9.02
C ARG A 71 -1.82 8.69 10.04
N MET A 72 -1.46 9.68 10.84
CA MET A 72 -2.34 10.29 11.81
C MET A 72 -3.06 11.48 11.17
N ALA A 73 -4.38 11.50 11.24
CA ALA A 73 -5.22 12.58 10.74
C ALA A 73 -6.00 13.22 11.88
N GLY A 74 -6.00 14.54 11.95
CA GLY A 74 -6.73 15.27 12.96
C GLY A 74 -6.71 16.77 12.70
N LYS A 75 -7.17 17.55 13.67
CA LYS A 75 -7.17 19.01 13.60
C LYS A 75 -5.97 19.57 14.35
N LEU A 76 -5.35 20.61 13.79
CA LEU A 76 -4.30 21.33 14.48
C LEU A 76 -4.88 22.03 15.70
N VAL A 77 -4.21 21.87 16.86
CA VAL A 77 -4.57 22.62 18.08
C VAL A 77 -4.07 24.06 17.92
N PRO A 78 -4.95 25.07 18.01
CA PRO A 78 -4.56 26.47 17.88
C PRO A 78 -3.49 26.85 18.92
N GLY A 79 -2.50 27.63 18.51
CA GLY A 79 -1.44 28.10 19.39
C GLY A 79 -0.41 27.05 19.83
N SER A 80 -0.52 25.81 19.35
CA SER A 80 0.42 24.72 19.71
C SER A 80 1.72 24.72 18.90
N ILE A 81 1.80 25.53 17.84
CA ILE A 81 2.96 25.57 16.93
C ILE A 81 4.14 26.23 17.61
N LYS A 82 5.26 25.51 17.68
CA LYS A 82 6.56 26.01 18.15
C LYS A 82 7.61 25.69 17.09
N VAL A 83 8.24 26.71 16.57
CA VAL A 83 9.31 26.58 15.58
C VAL A 83 10.65 26.77 16.30
N ASP A 84 11.49 25.78 16.25
CA ASP A 84 12.86 25.83 16.71
C ASP A 84 13.78 25.96 15.49
N ALA A 85 14.06 27.19 15.10
CA ALA A 85 14.89 27.48 13.94
C ALA A 85 16.33 26.99 14.10
N GLY A 86 16.85 26.95 15.33
CA GLY A 86 18.20 26.50 15.62
C GLY A 86 18.36 25.00 15.46
N ALA A 87 17.32 24.23 15.81
CA ALA A 87 17.31 22.78 15.65
C ALA A 87 16.64 22.32 14.34
N GLY A 88 16.15 23.23 13.51
CA GLY A 88 15.49 22.92 12.25
C GLY A 88 14.25 22.03 12.42
N ARG A 89 13.53 22.18 13.53
CA ARG A 89 12.35 21.38 13.85
C ARG A 89 11.15 22.23 14.19
N THR A 90 9.99 21.68 13.85
CA THR A 90 8.71 22.29 14.20
C THR A 90 7.91 21.31 15.06
N THR A 91 7.42 21.79 16.20
CA THR A 91 6.59 21.00 17.12
C THR A 91 5.17 21.60 17.13
N PHE A 92 4.16 20.76 17.12
CA PHE A 92 2.75 21.17 17.19
C PHE A 92 1.91 20.02 17.72
N GLN A 93 0.61 20.24 17.98
CA GLN A 93 -0.30 19.22 18.46
C GLN A 93 -1.42 18.96 17.46
N ILE A 94 -1.75 17.70 17.27
CA ILE A 94 -2.89 17.24 16.49
C ILE A 94 -3.90 16.60 17.44
N SER A 95 -5.17 16.97 17.30
CA SER A 95 -6.26 16.44 18.13
C SER A 95 -7.42 15.95 17.27
N ASP A 96 -8.11 14.92 17.77
CA ASP A 96 -9.40 14.43 17.26
C ASP A 96 -10.60 14.93 18.08
N GLY A 97 -10.37 15.82 19.03
CA GLY A 97 -11.35 16.34 19.97
C GLY A 97 -11.42 15.57 21.29
N LYS A 98 -10.81 14.40 21.38
CA LYS A 98 -10.69 13.58 22.61
C LYS A 98 -9.25 13.55 23.11
N THR A 99 -8.31 13.29 22.22
CA THR A 99 -6.90 13.14 22.52
C THR A 99 -6.09 14.11 21.68
N ALA A 100 -5.07 14.75 22.28
CA ALA A 100 -4.10 15.57 21.60
C ALA A 100 -2.74 14.89 21.65
N VAL A 101 -2.08 14.75 20.50
CA VAL A 101 -0.76 14.14 20.35
C VAL A 101 0.24 15.18 19.90
N SER A 102 1.38 15.27 20.62
CA SER A 102 2.49 16.12 20.23
C SER A 102 3.20 15.54 19.02
N VAL A 103 3.41 16.35 18.00
CA VAL A 103 4.08 15.98 16.75
C VAL A 103 5.36 16.80 16.62
N VAL A 104 6.47 16.11 16.32
CA VAL A 104 7.73 16.72 15.95
C VAL A 104 7.99 16.44 14.48
N TYR A 105 8.22 17.48 13.72
CA TYR A 105 8.59 17.42 12.31
C TYR A 105 9.97 18.06 12.10
N LEU A 106 10.86 17.32 11.47
CA LEU A 106 12.18 17.83 11.10
C LEU A 106 12.09 18.53 9.75
N GLY A 107 12.25 19.85 9.76
CA GLY A 107 12.16 20.69 8.58
C GLY A 107 11.17 21.84 8.72
N SER A 108 11.02 22.60 7.65
CA SER A 108 10.06 23.71 7.59
C SER A 108 8.68 23.20 7.22
N ALA A 109 7.76 23.28 8.15
CA ALA A 109 6.35 22.91 7.95
C ALA A 109 5.43 24.13 7.76
N ALA A 110 5.99 25.32 7.53
CA ALA A 110 5.25 26.60 7.53
C ALA A 110 4.02 26.57 6.62
N THR A 111 4.16 26.10 5.37
CA THR A 111 3.06 26.08 4.41
C THR A 111 1.97 25.08 4.81
N ALA A 112 2.32 23.88 5.26
CA ALA A 112 1.34 22.88 5.69
C ALA A 112 0.59 23.35 6.95
N LEU A 113 1.28 23.95 7.89
CA LEU A 113 0.71 24.45 9.14
C LEU A 113 -0.14 25.71 8.95
N SER A 114 0.27 26.64 8.10
CA SER A 114 -0.55 27.82 7.78
C SER A 114 -1.88 27.42 7.12
N THR A 115 -1.85 26.43 6.23
CA THR A 115 -3.05 25.88 5.62
C THR A 115 -3.90 25.13 6.66
N ALA A 116 -3.29 24.33 7.52
CA ALA A 116 -3.98 23.56 8.56
C ALA A 116 -4.59 24.42 9.67
N SER A 117 -4.12 25.66 9.84
CA SER A 117 -4.68 26.62 10.79
C SER A 117 -6.02 27.20 10.35
N GLN A 118 -6.44 26.97 9.10
CA GLN A 118 -7.75 27.46 8.61
C GLN A 118 -8.91 26.60 9.18
N PRO A 119 -10.05 27.20 9.46
CA PRO A 119 -11.21 26.48 9.98
C PRO A 119 -11.64 25.33 9.07
N GLY A 120 -11.89 24.16 9.66
CA GLY A 120 -12.34 22.97 8.95
C GLY A 120 -11.25 22.18 8.24
N THR A 121 -10.00 22.63 8.24
CA THR A 121 -8.88 21.91 7.65
C THR A 121 -8.38 20.79 8.57
N GLN A 122 -8.02 19.68 7.98
CA GLN A 122 -7.36 18.58 8.66
C GLN A 122 -5.89 18.50 8.27
N ILE A 123 -5.04 18.18 9.23
CA ILE A 123 -3.65 17.85 8.99
C ILE A 123 -3.45 16.34 9.03
N VAL A 124 -2.67 15.84 8.10
CA VAL A 124 -2.24 14.45 8.07
C VAL A 124 -0.74 14.41 8.26
N ALA A 125 -0.31 13.73 9.31
CA ALA A 125 1.09 13.49 9.62
C ALA A 125 1.40 12.01 9.38
N GLU A 126 2.41 11.72 8.57
CA GLU A 126 2.94 10.38 8.36
C GLU A 126 4.24 10.23 9.16
N GLY A 127 4.33 9.19 9.96
CA GLY A 127 5.47 8.99 10.83
C GLY A 127 5.26 7.84 11.82
N THR A 128 6.01 7.87 12.92
CA THR A 128 5.98 6.85 13.97
C THR A 128 5.73 7.47 15.33
N LEU A 129 4.98 6.75 16.18
CA LEU A 129 4.86 7.12 17.59
C LEU A 129 6.08 6.60 18.35
N GLY A 130 6.82 7.48 18.99
CA GLY A 130 7.91 7.13 19.88
C GLY A 130 7.44 6.52 21.20
N THR A 131 8.37 5.92 21.95
CA THR A 131 8.12 5.42 23.31
C THR A 131 7.85 6.54 24.31
N ASP A 132 8.28 7.75 23.99
CA ASP A 132 8.02 9.01 24.69
C ASP A 132 6.63 9.60 24.44
N LYS A 133 5.79 8.88 23.64
CA LYS A 133 4.47 9.32 23.19
C LYS A 133 4.50 10.58 22.31
N ILE A 134 5.63 10.91 21.74
CA ILE A 134 5.77 11.95 20.74
C ILE A 134 5.71 11.33 19.35
N PHE A 135 4.94 11.93 18.47
CA PHE A 135 4.82 11.46 17.09
C PHE A 135 5.88 12.12 16.21
N HIS A 136 6.84 11.32 15.75
CA HIS A 136 7.91 11.75 14.85
C HIS A 136 7.42 11.68 13.41
N SER A 137 7.10 12.84 12.85
CA SER A 137 6.56 12.95 11.50
C SER A 137 7.66 13.15 10.48
N THR A 138 7.60 12.37 9.39
CA THR A 138 8.47 12.49 8.23
C THR A 138 7.80 13.24 7.07
N LYS A 139 6.46 13.29 7.06
CA LYS A 139 5.70 13.97 6.02
C LYS A 139 4.43 14.60 6.58
N LEU A 140 4.16 15.82 6.16
CA LEU A 140 2.97 16.57 6.53
C LEU A 140 2.15 16.95 5.29
N LEU A 141 0.84 16.80 5.38
CA LEU A 141 -0.11 17.14 4.34
C LEU A 141 -1.29 17.85 4.99
N ALA A 142 -1.64 19.03 4.51
CA ALA A 142 -2.88 19.70 4.88
C ALA A 142 -3.98 19.31 3.89
N LYS A 143 -5.11 18.84 4.38
CA LYS A 143 -6.31 18.56 3.59
C LYS A 143 -7.31 19.68 3.81
N CYS A 144 -7.46 20.56 2.83
CA CYS A 144 -8.58 21.49 2.82
C CYS A 144 -9.89 20.71 2.64
N PRO A 145 -10.95 21.03 3.37
CA PRO A 145 -12.27 20.47 3.09
C PRO A 145 -12.66 20.90 1.68
N SER A 146 -12.88 19.91 0.81
CA SER A 146 -13.46 20.16 -0.50
C SER A 146 -14.80 20.87 -0.25
N LYS A 147 -14.99 22.06 -0.77
CA LYS A 147 -16.26 22.83 -0.69
C LYS A 147 -17.35 22.19 -1.56
N PHE A 148 -17.66 20.92 -1.31
CA PHE A 148 -18.90 20.30 -1.76
C PHE A 148 -19.80 20.07 -0.56
N GLN A 149 -20.04 21.11 0.24
CA GLN A 149 -21.28 21.13 1.00
C GLN A 149 -22.34 21.63 0.02
N ALA A 150 -23.17 20.70 -0.44
CA ALA A 150 -24.43 21.03 -1.06
C ALA A 150 -25.12 22.04 -0.14
N LYS A 151 -25.38 23.27 -0.66
CA LYS A 151 -26.23 24.22 -0.03
C LYS A 151 -27.59 23.54 0.15
N SER A 152 -27.88 23.04 1.35
CA SER A 152 -29.23 22.70 1.72
C SER A 152 -30.00 24.04 1.74
N ASN A 153 -30.73 24.31 0.66
CA ASN A 153 -31.72 25.34 0.61
C ASN A 153 -32.80 24.98 1.61
N ALA A 154 -32.70 25.50 2.81
CA ALA A 154 -33.85 25.66 3.67
C ALA A 154 -34.65 26.83 3.07
N SER A 155 -35.64 26.47 2.28
CA SER A 155 -36.76 27.37 1.95
C SER A 155 -37.81 27.23 3.05
N SER A 156 -38.09 28.34 3.68
CA SER A 156 -39.23 28.70 4.50
C SER A 156 -40.42 27.78 4.42
#